data_b926403c0b7465d66e378cb4e61ba69e
#
_entry.id   b926403c0b7465d66e378cb4e61ba69e
#
_cell.length_a   1.000
_cell.length_b   1.000
_cell.length_c   1.000
_cell.angle_alpha   90.00
_cell.angle_beta   90.00
_cell.angle_gamma   90.00
#
_symmetry.space_group_name_H-M   'P 1'
#
loop_
_entity.id
_entity.type
_entity.pdbx_description
1 polymer ?
#
loop_
_entity_poly.entity_id
_entity_poly.type
_entity_poly.pdbx_seq_one_letter_code
_entity_poly.pdbx_strand_id
1 'polypeptide(L)'
;MDRISKLIKEIEEYGIKNNVPIMSEDTIETIKNIITVNEFHTILEVGTAIGYSTICFASTPGVSNITSIERDPIRSAIAVNNVKESGLKNITLRHTDALEIELDEKYDLIIIDAAKSQNMKFFNKFKENLNEDGIIIIDNLSFHGYVNQEERIKSRNLRQMVNKIRKFIDFL
;
A
#
# COMPACT_ATOMS: atom_id res chain seq x y z
N MET A 1 -19.15 -14.66 -11.03
CA MET A 1 -18.06 -13.72 -10.75
C MET A 1 -18.57 -12.35 -11.21
N ASP A 2 -18.64 -11.39 -10.30
CA ASP A 2 -19.07 -10.05 -10.67
C ASP A 2 -17.97 -9.32 -11.49
N ARG A 3 -18.33 -8.15 -12.06
CA ARG A 3 -17.43 -7.39 -12.93
C ARG A 3 -16.12 -6.97 -12.23
N ILE A 4 -16.22 -6.56 -10.96
CA ILE A 4 -15.07 -6.07 -10.20
C ILE A 4 -14.12 -7.22 -9.89
N SER A 5 -14.63 -8.37 -9.45
CA SER A 5 -13.82 -9.56 -9.18
C SER A 5 -13.06 -10.05 -10.43
N LYS A 6 -13.70 -9.95 -11.61
CA LYS A 6 -13.04 -10.30 -12.88
C LYS A 6 -11.89 -9.32 -13.18
N LEU A 7 -12.14 -8.03 -13.06
CA LEU A 7 -11.13 -6.98 -13.29
C LEU A 7 -9.94 -7.13 -12.32
N ILE A 8 -10.20 -7.36 -11.03
CA ILE A 8 -9.15 -7.59 -10.03
C ILE A 8 -8.22 -8.71 -10.46
N LYS A 9 -8.79 -9.84 -10.93
CA LYS A 9 -8.00 -10.97 -11.42
C LYS A 9 -7.19 -10.63 -12.66
N GLU A 10 -7.74 -9.89 -13.60
CA GLU A 10 -7.03 -9.42 -14.80
C GLU A 10 -5.85 -8.50 -14.44
N ILE A 11 -6.02 -7.61 -13.46
CA ILE A 11 -4.96 -6.73 -12.96
C ILE A 11 -3.86 -7.54 -12.26
N GLU A 12 -4.22 -8.53 -11.45
CA GLU A 12 -3.28 -9.43 -10.79
C GLU A 12 -2.44 -10.21 -11.80
N GLU A 13 -3.08 -10.84 -12.78
CA GLU A 13 -2.41 -11.57 -13.86
C GLU A 13 -1.46 -10.65 -14.65
N TYR A 14 -1.88 -9.43 -14.95
CA TYR A 14 -1.03 -8.42 -15.58
C TYR A 14 0.19 -8.09 -14.71
N GLY A 15 0.00 -7.86 -13.42
CA GLY A 15 1.06 -7.55 -12.46
C GLY A 15 2.11 -8.66 -12.40
N ILE A 16 1.68 -9.90 -12.25
CA ILE A 16 2.54 -11.09 -12.22
C ILE A 16 3.32 -11.23 -13.53
N LYS A 17 2.64 -11.15 -14.68
CA LYS A 17 3.23 -11.29 -16.01
C LYS A 17 4.30 -10.23 -16.31
N ASN A 18 4.10 -9.00 -15.80
CA ASN A 18 4.99 -7.87 -16.07
C ASN A 18 5.96 -7.58 -14.91
N ASN A 19 6.06 -8.48 -13.92
CA ASN A 19 6.91 -8.33 -12.74
C ASN A 19 6.68 -6.99 -11.98
N VAL A 20 5.43 -6.53 -11.95
CA VAL A 20 5.05 -5.40 -11.09
C VAL A 20 4.95 -5.91 -9.67
N PRO A 21 5.61 -5.27 -8.69
CA PRO A 21 5.42 -5.64 -7.28
C PRO A 21 4.01 -5.24 -6.85
N ILE A 22 3.15 -6.23 -6.71
CA ILE A 22 1.79 -6.10 -6.17
C ILE A 22 1.69 -6.88 -4.86
N MET A 23 0.78 -6.46 -4.00
CA MET A 23 0.49 -7.13 -2.73
C MET A 23 -0.04 -8.55 -2.97
N SER A 24 0.33 -9.51 -2.10
CA SER A 24 -0.18 -10.88 -2.23
C SER A 24 -1.67 -10.97 -1.89
N GLU A 25 -2.37 -11.96 -2.46
CA GLU A 25 -3.78 -12.22 -2.17
C GLU A 25 -4.03 -12.44 -0.68
N ASP A 26 -3.17 -13.21 0.01
CA ASP A 26 -3.28 -13.46 1.45
C ASP A 26 -3.19 -12.16 2.27
N THR A 27 -2.30 -11.24 1.87
CA THR A 27 -2.17 -9.93 2.52
C THR A 27 -3.41 -9.07 2.26
N ILE A 28 -3.92 -9.06 1.03
CA ILE A 28 -5.17 -8.37 0.66
C ILE A 28 -6.33 -8.86 1.54
N GLU A 29 -6.55 -10.17 1.63
CA GLU A 29 -7.65 -10.74 2.42
C GLU A 29 -7.49 -10.44 3.92
N THR A 30 -6.26 -10.49 4.44
CA THR A 30 -5.98 -10.10 5.83
C THR A 30 -6.36 -8.64 6.10
N ILE A 31 -5.98 -7.72 5.22
CA ILE A 31 -6.29 -6.29 5.37
C ILE A 31 -7.80 -6.04 5.21
N LYS A 32 -8.48 -6.69 4.26
CA LYS A 32 -9.94 -6.61 4.12
C LYS A 32 -10.69 -7.07 5.39
N ASN A 33 -10.19 -8.12 6.03
CA ASN A 33 -10.74 -8.57 7.31
C ASN A 33 -10.54 -7.52 8.41
N ILE A 34 -9.37 -6.89 8.49
CA ILE A 34 -9.10 -5.78 9.42
C ILE A 34 -10.06 -4.61 9.16
N ILE A 35 -10.25 -4.21 7.90
CA ILE A 35 -11.18 -3.16 7.50
C ILE A 35 -12.60 -3.48 7.99
N THR A 36 -13.05 -4.71 7.72
CA THR A 36 -14.42 -5.14 8.05
C THR A 36 -14.66 -5.24 9.54
N VAL A 37 -13.74 -5.86 10.30
CA VAL A 37 -13.89 -6.09 11.75
C VAL A 37 -13.84 -4.77 12.54
N ASN A 38 -13.04 -3.81 12.09
CA ASN A 38 -12.92 -2.51 12.75
C ASN A 38 -13.87 -1.44 12.16
N GLU A 39 -14.71 -1.80 11.18
CA GLU A 39 -15.63 -0.87 10.50
C GLU A 39 -14.91 0.37 9.94
N PHE A 40 -13.73 0.19 9.35
CA PHE A 40 -12.96 1.29 8.76
C PHE A 40 -13.59 1.79 7.46
N HIS A 41 -13.74 3.11 7.34
CA HIS A 41 -14.39 3.77 6.21
C HIS A 41 -13.42 4.54 5.33
N THR A 42 -12.34 5.08 5.90
CA THR A 42 -11.40 5.96 5.20
C THR A 42 -9.98 5.37 5.22
N ILE A 43 -9.37 5.27 4.04
CA ILE A 43 -8.07 4.61 3.87
C ILE A 43 -7.09 5.54 3.16
N LEU A 44 -5.86 5.61 3.67
CA LEU A 44 -4.71 6.15 2.95
C LEU A 44 -3.79 4.99 2.56
N GLU A 45 -3.46 4.90 1.28
CA GLU A 45 -2.50 3.94 0.74
C GLU A 45 -1.29 4.67 0.16
N VAL A 46 -0.09 4.31 0.64
CA VAL A 46 1.19 4.82 0.13
C VAL A 46 1.84 3.71 -0.69
N GLY A 47 1.73 3.81 -2.02
CA GLY A 47 2.18 2.78 -2.96
C GLY A 47 1.03 2.16 -3.74
N THR A 48 0.41 2.92 -4.66
CA THR A 48 -0.69 2.44 -5.52
C THR A 48 -0.25 1.35 -6.50
N ALA A 49 0.98 1.39 -6.97
CA ALA A 49 1.47 0.63 -8.11
C ALA A 49 0.50 0.72 -9.30
N ILE A 50 -0.09 -0.39 -9.73
CA ILE A 50 -1.07 -0.43 -10.83
C ILE A 50 -2.53 -0.40 -10.35
N GLY A 51 -2.78 -0.14 -9.06
CA GLY A 51 -4.12 0.00 -8.47
C GLY A 51 -4.77 -1.31 -8.05
N TYR A 52 -4.03 -2.42 -7.97
CA TYR A 52 -4.56 -3.73 -7.59
C TYR A 52 -5.14 -3.72 -6.16
N SER A 53 -4.32 -3.44 -5.17
CA SER A 53 -4.71 -3.33 -3.76
C SER A 53 -5.75 -2.23 -3.54
N THR A 54 -5.55 -1.07 -4.18
CA THR A 54 -6.47 0.07 -4.11
C THR A 54 -7.91 -0.32 -4.48
N ILE A 55 -8.09 -1.04 -5.60
CA ILE A 55 -9.41 -1.50 -6.05
C ILE A 55 -9.96 -2.58 -5.12
N CYS A 56 -9.12 -3.50 -4.64
CA CYS A 56 -9.52 -4.53 -3.68
C CYS A 56 -10.09 -3.90 -2.40
N PHE A 57 -9.39 -2.93 -1.83
CA PHE A 57 -9.84 -2.27 -0.59
C PHE A 57 -11.04 -1.37 -0.82
N ALA A 58 -11.06 -0.60 -1.91
CA ALA A 58 -12.20 0.26 -2.25
C ALA A 58 -13.50 -0.51 -2.51
N SER A 59 -13.41 -1.78 -2.95
CA SER A 59 -14.55 -2.66 -3.15
C SER A 59 -15.03 -3.35 -1.88
N THR A 60 -14.32 -3.20 -0.75
CA THR A 60 -14.73 -3.76 0.54
C THR A 60 -15.96 -3.01 1.06
N PRO A 61 -17.03 -3.71 1.49
CA PRO A 61 -18.22 -3.07 2.04
C PRO A 61 -17.87 -2.15 3.22
N GLY A 62 -18.45 -0.95 3.25
CA GLY A 62 -18.20 0.06 4.29
C GLY A 62 -17.13 1.09 3.94
N VAL A 63 -16.22 0.80 3.02
CA VAL A 63 -15.19 1.78 2.60
C VAL A 63 -15.83 2.91 1.80
N SER A 64 -15.82 4.11 2.39
CA SER A 64 -16.38 5.32 1.80
C SER A 64 -15.40 6.10 0.93
N ASN A 65 -14.11 6.04 1.26
CA ASN A 65 -13.06 6.69 0.49
C ASN A 65 -11.70 6.02 0.70
N ILE A 66 -10.93 5.91 -0.39
CA ILE A 66 -9.50 5.57 -0.37
C ILE A 66 -8.73 6.63 -1.14
N THR A 67 -7.70 7.20 -0.50
CA THR A 67 -6.70 8.05 -1.14
C THR A 67 -5.44 7.22 -1.34
N SER A 68 -4.98 7.07 -2.59
CA SER A 68 -3.80 6.26 -2.91
C SER A 68 -2.77 7.08 -3.67
N ILE A 69 -1.50 6.93 -3.29
CA ILE A 69 -0.39 7.77 -3.76
C ILE A 69 0.63 6.92 -4.51
N GLU A 70 0.97 7.33 -5.75
CA GLU A 70 1.99 6.70 -6.59
C GLU A 70 2.88 7.77 -7.23
N ARG A 71 4.19 7.59 -7.13
CA ARG A 71 5.14 8.52 -7.71
C ARG A 71 5.61 8.12 -9.11
N ASP A 72 5.55 6.83 -9.45
CA ASP A 72 5.96 6.34 -10.77
C ASP A 72 4.91 6.70 -11.81
N PRO A 73 5.26 7.48 -12.87
CA PRO A 73 4.28 7.98 -13.84
C PRO A 73 3.67 6.85 -14.67
N ILE A 74 4.43 5.78 -14.95
CA ILE A 74 3.94 4.66 -15.76
C ILE A 74 2.93 3.85 -14.96
N ARG A 75 3.27 3.50 -13.72
CA ARG A 75 2.37 2.76 -12.83
C ARG A 75 1.11 3.57 -12.51
N SER A 76 1.27 4.86 -12.22
CA SER A 76 0.15 5.77 -11.98
C SER A 76 -0.81 5.83 -13.18
N ALA A 77 -0.30 5.90 -14.42
CA ALA A 77 -1.14 5.89 -15.61
C ALA A 77 -1.92 4.59 -15.77
N ILE A 78 -1.30 3.44 -15.47
CA ILE A 78 -1.98 2.13 -15.48
C ILE A 78 -3.06 2.10 -14.39
N ALA A 79 -2.75 2.56 -13.17
CA ALA A 79 -3.70 2.62 -12.06
C ALA A 79 -4.93 3.47 -12.40
N VAL A 80 -4.75 4.64 -13.03
CA VAL A 80 -5.85 5.50 -13.49
C VAL A 80 -6.78 4.74 -14.43
N ASN A 81 -6.25 3.98 -15.39
CA ASN A 81 -7.05 3.19 -16.31
C ASN A 81 -7.82 2.08 -15.58
N ASN A 82 -7.15 1.33 -14.70
CA ASN A 82 -7.76 0.26 -13.94
C ASN A 82 -8.88 0.77 -13.00
N VAL A 83 -8.65 1.89 -12.30
CA VAL A 83 -9.66 2.53 -11.46
C VAL A 83 -10.85 3.01 -12.27
N LYS A 84 -10.62 3.61 -13.44
CA LYS A 84 -11.70 4.01 -14.35
C LYS A 84 -12.53 2.81 -14.82
N GLU A 85 -11.88 1.70 -15.13
CA GLU A 85 -12.54 0.47 -15.58
C GLU A 85 -13.33 -0.20 -14.46
N SER A 86 -12.86 -0.11 -13.20
CA SER A 86 -13.61 -0.63 -12.04
C SER A 86 -14.98 0.02 -11.86
N GLY A 87 -15.12 1.28 -12.26
CA GLY A 87 -16.33 2.08 -12.08
C GLY A 87 -16.56 2.56 -10.65
N LEU A 88 -15.65 2.22 -9.70
CA LEU A 88 -15.71 2.67 -8.33
C LEU A 88 -15.54 4.20 -8.24
N LYS A 89 -16.30 4.85 -7.35
CA LYS A 89 -16.34 6.31 -7.20
C LYS A 89 -15.68 6.80 -5.89
N ASN A 90 -15.25 5.88 -5.05
CA ASN A 90 -14.67 6.12 -3.75
C ASN A 90 -13.13 6.04 -3.76
N ILE A 91 -12.48 6.23 -4.92
CA ILE A 91 -11.03 6.20 -5.07
C ILE A 91 -10.52 7.56 -5.54
N THR A 92 -9.55 8.11 -4.79
CA THR A 92 -8.79 9.31 -5.14
C THR A 92 -7.34 8.92 -5.39
N LEU A 93 -6.88 8.98 -6.65
CA LEU A 93 -5.47 8.74 -6.98
C LEU A 93 -4.67 10.06 -6.94
N ARG A 94 -3.48 10.02 -6.35
CA ARG A 94 -2.52 11.12 -6.29
C ARG A 94 -1.20 10.69 -6.94
N HIS A 95 -0.89 11.28 -8.10
CA HIS A 95 0.39 11.07 -8.78
C HIS A 95 1.41 12.09 -8.25
N THR A 96 2.14 11.71 -7.20
CA THR A 96 3.16 12.56 -6.54
C THR A 96 4.08 11.72 -5.67
N ASP A 97 5.20 12.28 -5.21
CA ASP A 97 5.98 11.67 -4.14
C ASP A 97 5.23 11.84 -2.81
N ALA A 98 5.02 10.74 -2.10
CA ALA A 98 4.30 10.73 -0.84
C ALA A 98 4.97 11.59 0.25
N LEU A 99 6.27 11.88 0.14
CA LEU A 99 6.96 12.79 1.07
C LEU A 99 6.71 14.27 0.76
N GLU A 100 6.21 14.60 -0.43
CA GLU A 100 5.98 15.97 -0.88
C GLU A 100 4.52 16.40 -0.75
N ILE A 101 3.57 15.44 -0.68
CA ILE A 101 2.15 15.76 -0.56
C ILE A 101 1.80 16.23 0.86
N GLU A 102 0.93 17.23 0.95
CA GLU A 102 0.27 17.61 2.19
C GLU A 102 -1.18 17.12 2.15
N LEU A 103 -1.62 16.49 3.26
CA LEU A 103 -2.97 15.96 3.44
C LEU A 103 -3.54 16.52 4.75
N ASP A 104 -4.71 17.13 4.65
CA ASP A 104 -5.44 17.64 5.82
C ASP A 104 -6.42 16.60 6.38
N GLU A 105 -6.75 15.57 5.57
CA GLU A 105 -7.69 14.53 5.92
C GLU A 105 -7.10 13.55 6.95
N LYS A 106 -7.99 12.96 7.73
CA LYS A 106 -7.70 11.85 8.64
C LYS A 106 -8.25 10.54 8.08
N TYR A 107 -7.58 9.43 8.43
CA TYR A 107 -7.90 8.11 7.93
C TYR A 107 -8.01 7.10 9.07
N ASP A 108 -8.92 6.14 8.92
CA ASP A 108 -9.07 5.02 9.86
C ASP A 108 -7.96 3.99 9.67
N LEU A 109 -7.49 3.84 8.43
CA LEU A 109 -6.43 2.92 8.08
C LEU A 109 -5.41 3.61 7.19
N ILE A 110 -4.13 3.48 7.55
CA ILE A 110 -3.01 3.91 6.71
C ILE A 110 -2.18 2.68 6.35
N ILE A 111 -2.02 2.44 5.04
CA ILE A 111 -1.24 1.32 4.52
C ILE A 111 0.03 1.88 3.86
N ILE A 112 1.20 1.43 4.31
CA ILE A 112 2.50 1.83 3.75
C ILE A 112 3.12 0.63 3.06
N ASP A 113 2.99 0.58 1.74
CA ASP A 113 3.59 -0.43 0.85
C ASP A 113 4.39 0.23 -0.28
N ALA A 114 5.37 1.03 0.11
CA ALA A 114 6.23 1.78 -0.81
C ALA A 114 7.71 1.42 -0.62
N ALA A 115 8.62 2.36 -0.90
CA ALA A 115 10.06 2.14 -0.78
C ALA A 115 10.47 1.85 0.67
N LYS A 116 10.77 0.60 0.99
CA LYS A 116 11.06 0.07 2.34
C LYS A 116 12.13 0.87 3.11
N SER A 117 13.12 1.40 2.41
CA SER A 117 14.17 2.26 3.01
C SER A 117 13.65 3.62 3.52
N GLN A 118 12.40 3.96 3.24
CA GLN A 118 11.76 5.21 3.62
C GLN A 118 10.61 5.03 4.63
N ASN A 119 10.36 3.82 5.12
CA ASN A 119 9.25 3.51 6.03
C ASN A 119 9.21 4.45 7.24
N MET A 120 10.36 4.75 7.88
CA MET A 120 10.45 5.71 8.98
C MET A 120 9.93 7.10 8.59
N LYS A 121 10.25 7.57 7.38
CA LYS A 121 9.83 8.88 6.89
C LYS A 121 8.32 8.90 6.63
N PHE A 122 7.80 7.86 5.97
CA PHE A 122 6.36 7.73 5.71
C PHE A 122 5.58 7.63 7.02
N PHE A 123 6.02 6.79 7.96
CA PHE A 123 5.40 6.67 9.26
C PHE A 123 5.34 8.02 9.99
N ASN A 124 6.49 8.71 10.13
CA ASN A 124 6.54 10.01 10.82
C ASN A 124 5.69 11.09 10.14
N LYS A 125 5.57 11.04 8.80
CA LYS A 125 4.75 11.98 8.05
C LYS A 125 3.26 11.72 8.25
N PHE A 126 2.82 10.48 8.09
CA PHE A 126 1.39 10.16 8.02
C PHE A 126 0.74 9.75 9.35
N LYS A 127 1.51 9.50 10.43
CA LYS A 127 0.93 9.20 11.74
C LYS A 127 -0.01 10.31 12.25
N GLU A 128 0.23 11.56 11.87
CA GLU A 128 -0.63 12.70 12.21
C GLU A 128 -1.95 12.72 11.40
N ASN A 129 -2.03 11.94 10.31
CA ASN A 129 -3.23 11.75 9.52
C ASN A 129 -4.06 10.54 10.00
N LEU A 130 -3.68 9.88 11.08
CA LEU A 130 -4.43 8.76 11.64
C LEU A 130 -5.57 9.27 12.55
N ASN A 131 -6.76 8.66 12.43
CA ASN A 131 -7.83 8.84 13.40
C ASN A 131 -7.45 8.24 14.76
N GLU A 132 -8.13 8.62 15.84
CA GLU A 132 -7.80 8.23 17.22
C GLU A 132 -7.76 6.70 17.42
N ASP A 133 -8.71 5.98 16.84
CA ASP A 133 -8.78 4.51 16.89
C ASP A 133 -8.28 3.85 15.60
N GLY A 134 -7.52 4.58 14.78
CA GLY A 134 -7.02 4.09 13.50
C GLY A 134 -5.79 3.17 13.63
N ILE A 135 -5.47 2.49 12.53
CA ILE A 135 -4.35 1.55 12.44
C ILE A 135 -3.41 1.95 11.30
N ILE A 136 -2.10 1.80 11.52
CA ILE A 136 -1.09 1.87 10.46
C ILE A 136 -0.58 0.46 10.18
N ILE A 137 -0.69 0.03 8.92
CA ILE A 137 -0.12 -1.23 8.43
C ILE A 137 1.10 -0.91 7.57
N ILE A 138 2.21 -1.59 7.84
CA ILE A 138 3.45 -1.46 7.06
C ILE A 138 3.81 -2.82 6.51
N ASP A 139 3.78 -2.96 5.17
CA ASP A 139 4.01 -4.24 4.53
C ASP A 139 5.50 -4.57 4.35
N ASN A 140 5.80 -5.87 4.29
CA ASN A 140 7.11 -6.44 3.96
C ASN A 140 8.28 -6.02 4.88
N LEU A 141 8.06 -5.81 6.17
CA LEU A 141 9.14 -5.51 7.13
C LEU A 141 10.19 -6.62 7.24
N SER A 142 9.83 -7.89 6.97
CA SER A 142 10.78 -9.00 6.94
C SER A 142 11.79 -8.91 5.79
N PHE A 143 11.45 -8.18 4.74
CA PHE A 143 12.24 -7.96 3.52
C PHE A 143 12.87 -9.25 3.00
N HIS A 144 12.02 -10.21 2.56
CA HIS A 144 12.41 -11.54 2.08
C HIS A 144 13.24 -12.35 3.09
N GLY A 145 13.05 -12.09 4.38
CA GLY A 145 13.78 -12.75 5.47
C GLY A 145 15.19 -12.18 5.75
N TYR A 146 15.66 -11.21 4.97
CA TYR A 146 17.00 -10.61 5.18
C TYR A 146 17.15 -9.89 6.52
N VAL A 147 16.06 -9.40 7.10
CA VAL A 147 16.09 -8.73 8.42
C VAL A 147 16.58 -9.68 9.50
N ASN A 148 16.22 -10.98 9.40
CA ASN A 148 16.56 -12.00 10.39
C ASN A 148 17.73 -12.93 9.98
N GLN A 149 18.28 -12.77 8.76
CA GLN A 149 19.30 -13.65 8.19
C GLN A 149 20.45 -12.83 7.58
N GLU A 150 21.27 -12.25 8.45
CA GLU A 150 22.35 -11.33 8.05
C GLU A 150 23.41 -12.00 7.17
N GLU A 151 23.64 -13.29 7.36
CA GLU A 151 24.57 -14.12 6.57
C GLU A 151 24.23 -14.18 5.09
N ARG A 152 22.98 -13.93 4.73
CA ARG A 152 22.51 -13.89 3.32
C ARG A 152 22.84 -12.57 2.61
N ILE A 153 23.28 -11.55 3.35
CA ILE A 153 23.51 -10.20 2.82
C ILE A 153 24.88 -10.10 2.16
N LYS A 154 24.92 -10.21 0.83
CA LYS A 154 26.16 -10.21 0.04
C LYS A 154 26.58 -8.82 -0.47
N SER A 155 25.69 -7.82 -0.50
CA SER A 155 26.02 -6.49 -1.03
C SER A 155 25.93 -5.38 0.03
N ARG A 156 26.79 -4.35 -0.13
CA ARG A 156 26.78 -3.16 0.75
C ARG A 156 25.45 -2.42 0.71
N ASN A 157 24.86 -2.28 -0.46
CA ASN A 157 23.58 -1.57 -0.64
C ASN A 157 22.44 -2.32 0.06
N LEU A 158 22.39 -3.66 -0.09
CA LEU A 158 21.42 -4.50 0.59
C LEU A 158 21.56 -4.39 2.11
N ARG A 159 22.79 -4.40 2.64
CA ARG A 159 23.07 -4.22 4.07
C ARG A 159 22.58 -2.87 4.59
N GLN A 160 22.84 -1.79 3.84
CA GLN A 160 22.34 -0.46 4.21
C GLN A 160 20.82 -0.39 4.26
N MET A 161 20.13 -1.03 3.32
CA MET A 161 18.67 -1.10 3.29
C MET A 161 18.13 -1.88 4.48
N VAL A 162 18.65 -3.09 4.74
CA VAL A 162 18.24 -3.91 5.88
C VAL A 162 18.48 -3.18 7.21
N ASN A 163 19.59 -2.48 7.36
CA ASN A 163 19.86 -1.69 8.57
C ASN A 163 18.85 -0.56 8.77
N LYS A 164 18.35 0.07 7.71
CA LYS A 164 17.27 1.08 7.82
C LYS A 164 15.96 0.45 8.27
N ILE A 165 15.64 -0.73 7.75
CA ILE A 165 14.43 -1.47 8.15
C ILE A 165 14.53 -1.90 9.61
N ARG A 166 15.66 -2.47 10.05
CA ARG A 166 15.89 -2.84 11.46
C ARG A 166 15.73 -1.65 12.40
N LYS A 167 16.39 -0.52 12.09
CA LYS A 167 16.22 0.71 12.89
C LYS A 167 14.78 1.19 12.98
N PHE A 168 14.00 0.95 11.94
CA PHE A 168 12.58 1.28 11.96
C PHE A 168 11.79 0.29 12.84
N ILE A 169 12.07 -1.00 12.75
CA ILE A 169 11.46 -2.03 13.62
C ILE A 169 11.81 -1.76 15.10
N ASP A 170 13.06 -1.42 15.40
CA ASP A 170 13.50 -1.09 16.76
C ASP A 170 12.85 0.21 17.30
N PHE A 171 12.36 1.06 16.41
CA PHE A 171 11.66 2.30 16.76
C PHE A 171 10.18 2.07 17.08
N LEU A 172 9.51 1.09 16.40
CA LEU A 172 8.10 0.74 16.62
C LEU A 172 7.87 0.07 17.97
#